data_cc219b9a0a1c44948349c4111a586f24
#
_entry.id   cc219b9a0a1c44948349c4111a586f24
#
_cell.length_a   1.000
_cell.length_b   1.000
_cell.length_c   1.000
_cell.angle_alpha   90.00
_cell.angle_beta   90.00
_cell.angle_gamma   90.00
#
_symmetry.space_group_name_H-M   'P 1'
#
loop_
_entity.id
_entity.type
_entity.pdbx_description
1 polymer ?
#
loop_
_entity_poly.entity_id
_entity_poly.type
_entity_poly.pdbx_seq_one_letter_code
_entity_poly.pdbx_strand_id
1 'polypeptide(L)'
;MVRALRGGLASLVIDTSGQATVGVWGHGVPVKGEAVYSVRQNLWALVAGGKPTSESAKWWRWGGTLGHTEYVARSALGENAAGELMYAASMSTTPADLAEALIGSGARTAMELDINPEWVQLDVARKPGHKLTAAIPGQTRPANQYLVGWTRDFITVLAPR
;
A
#
# COMPACT_ATOMS: atom_id res chain seq x y z
N MET A 1 -7.51 -0.65 17.41
CA MET A 1 -8.56 -1.70 17.41
C MET A 1 -8.02 -2.87 16.61
N VAL A 2 -7.85 -4.03 17.22
CA VAL A 2 -7.39 -5.24 16.54
C VAL A 2 -8.62 -5.94 15.97
N ARG A 3 -8.64 -6.18 14.67
CA ARG A 3 -9.69 -6.97 13.99
C ARG A 3 -9.14 -8.32 13.57
N ALA A 4 -10.00 -9.33 13.53
CA ALA A 4 -9.62 -10.63 12.99
C ALA A 4 -9.22 -10.51 11.52
N LEU A 5 -8.07 -11.09 11.17
CA LEU A 5 -7.59 -11.15 9.80
C LEU A 5 -8.43 -12.16 8.99
N ARG A 6 -8.60 -11.89 7.72
CA ARG A 6 -9.45 -12.66 6.80
C ARG A 6 -8.57 -13.30 5.73
N GLY A 7 -8.73 -14.61 5.54
CA GLY A 7 -8.05 -15.32 4.45
C GLY A 7 -8.44 -14.78 3.08
N GLY A 8 -7.51 -14.79 2.14
CA GLY A 8 -7.74 -14.36 0.76
C GLY A 8 -7.64 -12.85 0.51
N LEU A 9 -7.42 -12.02 1.54
CA LEU A 9 -7.24 -10.59 1.38
C LEU A 9 -5.76 -10.20 1.33
N ALA A 10 -5.47 -9.12 0.59
CA ALA A 10 -4.12 -8.58 0.49
C ALA A 10 -3.66 -7.99 1.83
N SER A 11 -2.43 -8.28 2.18
CA SER A 11 -1.85 -7.93 3.46
C SER A 11 -0.40 -7.50 3.32
N LEU A 12 -0.04 -6.43 3.99
CA LEU A 12 1.34 -6.11 4.35
C LEU A 12 1.62 -6.79 5.68
N VAL A 13 2.58 -7.67 5.71
CA VAL A 13 3.06 -8.36 6.91
C VAL A 13 4.43 -7.79 7.26
N ILE A 14 4.63 -7.41 8.51
CA ILE A 14 5.94 -7.03 9.04
C ILE A 14 6.29 -8.05 10.11
N ASP A 15 7.42 -8.71 9.96
CA ASP A 15 7.91 -9.67 10.93
C ASP A 15 8.67 -9.02 12.10
N THR A 16 9.09 -9.81 13.06
CA THR A 16 9.84 -9.32 14.24
C THR A 16 11.26 -8.85 13.92
N SER A 17 11.79 -9.14 12.73
CA SER A 17 13.06 -8.60 12.25
C SER A 17 12.91 -7.23 11.57
N GLY A 18 11.67 -6.82 11.27
CA GLY A 18 11.36 -5.62 10.52
C GLY A 18 11.26 -5.84 9.00
N GLN A 19 11.42 -7.09 8.53
CA GLN A 19 11.17 -7.42 7.13
C GLN A 19 9.70 -7.26 6.81
N ALA A 20 9.42 -6.59 5.70
CA ALA A 20 8.05 -6.35 5.23
C ALA A 20 7.78 -7.14 3.95
N THR A 21 6.63 -7.80 3.87
CA THR A 21 6.21 -8.62 2.73
C THR A 21 4.77 -8.30 2.35
N VAL A 22 4.50 -8.16 1.06
CA VAL A 22 3.14 -7.95 0.52
C VAL A 22 2.64 -9.24 -0.13
N GLY A 23 1.49 -9.73 0.32
CA GLY A 23 0.91 -10.96 -0.22
C GLY A 23 -0.54 -11.16 0.14
N VAL A 24 -1.05 -12.34 -0.15
CA VAL A 24 -2.43 -12.73 0.18
C VAL A 24 -2.42 -13.54 1.47
N TRP A 25 -3.13 -13.05 2.50
CA TRP A 25 -3.21 -13.71 3.81
C TRP A 25 -3.72 -15.15 3.72
N GLY A 26 -2.96 -16.07 4.28
CA GLY A 26 -3.24 -17.50 4.21
C GLY A 26 -2.83 -18.18 2.89
N HIS A 27 -2.28 -17.41 1.93
CA HIS A 27 -1.78 -17.90 0.63
C HIS A 27 -0.38 -17.32 0.35
N GLY A 28 0.58 -17.68 1.19
CA GLY A 28 1.98 -17.24 1.06
C GLY A 28 2.42 -16.23 2.10
N VAL A 29 1.51 -15.51 2.72
CA VAL A 29 1.83 -14.65 3.87
C VAL A 29 0.87 -14.93 5.04
N PRO A 30 1.38 -15.00 6.30
CA PRO A 30 2.80 -15.08 6.64
C PRO A 30 3.42 -16.40 6.13
N VAL A 31 4.72 -16.42 5.96
CA VAL A 31 5.44 -17.67 5.70
C VAL A 31 5.31 -18.57 6.94
N LYS A 32 5.20 -19.91 6.72
CA LYS A 32 5.04 -20.85 7.83
C LYS A 32 6.17 -20.73 8.84
N GLY A 33 5.81 -20.44 10.08
CA GLY A 33 6.78 -20.26 11.18
C GLY A 33 7.32 -18.84 11.34
N GLU A 34 6.89 -17.90 10.50
CA GLU A 34 7.25 -16.49 10.58
C GLU A 34 6.67 -15.83 11.85
N ALA A 35 7.54 -15.17 12.61
CA ALA A 35 7.13 -14.42 13.80
C ALA A 35 6.61 -13.03 13.38
N VAL A 36 5.31 -12.89 13.26
CA VAL A 36 4.65 -11.66 12.80
C VAL A 36 4.66 -10.60 13.90
N TYR A 37 5.14 -9.40 13.57
CA TYR A 37 5.07 -8.21 14.42
C TYR A 37 3.79 -7.43 14.17
N SER A 38 3.47 -7.13 12.90
CA SER A 38 2.25 -6.41 12.55
C SER A 38 1.69 -6.84 11.19
N VAL A 39 0.38 -6.65 11.02
CA VAL A 39 -0.31 -6.88 9.74
C VAL A 39 -1.25 -5.71 9.46
N ARG A 40 -1.12 -5.15 8.26
CA ARG A 40 -2.14 -4.28 7.68
C ARG A 40 -2.82 -5.02 6.55
N GLN A 41 -4.12 -5.19 6.65
CA GLN A 41 -4.93 -5.87 5.65
C GLN A 41 -5.90 -4.90 4.98
N ASN A 42 -6.08 -5.06 3.68
CA ASN A 42 -7.09 -4.33 2.91
C ASN A 42 -7.92 -5.31 2.07
N LEU A 43 -8.42 -4.90 0.92
CA LEU A 43 -9.27 -5.67 0.02
C LEU A 43 -8.48 -6.82 -0.65
N TRP A 44 -8.80 -7.16 -1.87
CA TRP A 44 -8.08 -8.17 -2.65
C TRP A 44 -6.71 -7.68 -3.11
N ALA A 45 -5.87 -8.58 -3.60
CA ALA A 45 -4.64 -8.18 -4.25
C ALA A 45 -4.94 -7.48 -5.59
N LEU A 46 -4.22 -6.41 -5.89
CA LEU A 46 -4.21 -5.77 -7.20
C LEU A 46 -3.41 -6.61 -8.20
N VAL A 47 -2.24 -7.08 -7.75
CA VAL A 47 -1.30 -7.87 -8.52
C VAL A 47 -1.00 -9.16 -7.77
N ALA A 48 -0.98 -10.28 -8.49
CA ALA A 48 -0.55 -11.57 -8.00
C ALA A 48 0.27 -12.30 -9.07
N GLY A 49 1.46 -12.80 -8.69
CA GLY A 49 2.36 -13.48 -9.61
C GLY A 49 2.83 -12.62 -10.80
N GLY A 50 2.89 -11.29 -10.62
CA GLY A 50 3.28 -10.33 -11.67
C GLY A 50 2.21 -10.11 -12.74
N LYS A 51 0.94 -10.38 -12.41
CA LYS A 51 -0.21 -10.16 -13.30
C LYS A 51 -1.32 -9.44 -12.56
N PRO A 52 -2.14 -8.61 -13.26
CA PRO A 52 -3.33 -8.04 -12.66
C PRO A 52 -4.28 -9.17 -12.21
N THR A 53 -4.91 -9.00 -11.07
CA THR A 53 -5.96 -9.94 -10.64
C THR A 53 -7.27 -9.63 -11.36
N SER A 54 -8.17 -10.62 -11.45
CA SER A 54 -9.51 -10.39 -12.00
C SER A 54 -10.33 -9.39 -11.17
N GLU A 55 -9.96 -9.17 -9.92
CA GLU A 55 -10.61 -8.19 -9.05
C GLU A 55 -10.20 -6.76 -9.42
N SER A 56 -8.95 -6.51 -9.86
CA SER A 56 -8.49 -5.16 -10.22
C SER A 56 -9.29 -4.52 -11.36
N ALA A 57 -9.87 -5.33 -12.26
CA ALA A 57 -10.74 -4.86 -13.33
C ALA A 57 -12.15 -4.43 -12.86
N LYS A 58 -12.52 -4.75 -11.63
CA LYS A 58 -13.86 -4.51 -11.08
C LYS A 58 -13.85 -3.25 -10.20
N TRP A 59 -13.57 -2.09 -10.78
CA TRP A 59 -13.38 -0.82 -10.05
C TRP A 59 -14.47 -0.54 -9.02
N TRP A 60 -15.72 -0.91 -9.27
CA TRP A 60 -16.88 -0.73 -8.38
C TRP A 60 -16.81 -1.51 -7.06
N ARG A 61 -15.87 -2.45 -6.93
CA ARG A 61 -15.61 -3.22 -5.71
C ARG A 61 -14.51 -2.60 -4.83
N TRP A 62 -13.83 -1.58 -5.34
CA TRP A 62 -12.67 -0.97 -4.72
C TRP A 62 -13.04 0.36 -4.07
N GLY A 63 -13.71 0.27 -2.90
CA GLY A 63 -14.02 1.44 -2.10
C GLY A 63 -15.09 2.34 -2.69
N GLY A 64 -16.30 1.85 -2.81
CA GLY A 64 -17.46 2.59 -3.32
C GLY A 64 -17.92 3.79 -2.49
N THR A 65 -17.09 4.27 -1.55
CA THR A 65 -17.44 5.35 -0.63
C THR A 65 -17.26 6.76 -1.20
N LEU A 66 -16.61 6.89 -2.35
CA LEU A 66 -16.34 8.18 -3.00
C LEU A 66 -17.23 8.38 -4.23
N GLY A 67 -18.54 8.37 -4.03
CA GLY A 67 -19.51 8.73 -5.08
C GLY A 67 -19.65 7.74 -6.23
N HIS A 68 -19.19 6.47 -6.06
CA HIS A 68 -19.19 5.45 -7.12
C HIS A 68 -18.53 5.90 -8.42
N THR A 69 -17.44 6.67 -8.31
CA THR A 69 -16.64 7.09 -9.46
C THR A 69 -15.52 6.09 -9.72
N GLU A 70 -15.27 5.80 -10.99
CA GLU A 70 -14.22 4.89 -11.43
C GLU A 70 -12.83 5.47 -11.16
N TYR A 71 -12.64 6.73 -11.53
CA TYR A 71 -11.40 7.47 -11.37
C TYR A 71 -11.41 8.26 -10.07
N VAL A 72 -10.62 7.83 -9.10
CA VAL A 72 -10.44 8.49 -7.80
C VAL A 72 -8.95 8.47 -7.43
N ALA A 73 -8.60 9.23 -6.39
CA ALA A 73 -7.26 9.11 -5.80
C ALA A 73 -7.05 7.68 -5.27
N ARG A 74 -5.89 7.09 -5.57
CA ARG A 74 -5.53 5.74 -5.09
C ARG A 74 -4.07 5.66 -4.77
N SER A 75 -3.75 4.83 -3.78
CA SER A 75 -2.38 4.43 -3.48
C SER A 75 -2.29 2.92 -3.32
N ALA A 76 -1.12 2.38 -3.59
CA ALA A 76 -0.84 0.97 -3.46
C ALA A 76 0.60 0.71 -3.05
N LEU A 77 0.81 -0.43 -2.42
CA LEU A 77 2.11 -0.97 -2.08
C LEU A 77 2.31 -2.27 -2.86
N GLY A 78 3.41 -2.34 -3.60
CA GLY A 78 3.85 -3.53 -4.30
C GLY A 78 5.15 -4.07 -3.74
N GLU A 79 5.47 -5.32 -4.08
CA GLU A 79 6.72 -5.97 -3.80
C GLU A 79 7.22 -6.68 -5.07
N ASN A 80 8.51 -6.51 -5.39
CA ASN A 80 9.14 -7.18 -6.53
C ASN A 80 9.73 -8.56 -6.14
N ALA A 81 10.34 -9.25 -7.11
CA ALA A 81 10.93 -10.57 -6.88
C ALA A 81 12.16 -10.55 -5.95
N ALA A 82 12.77 -9.39 -5.73
CA ALA A 82 13.89 -9.22 -4.81
C ALA A 82 13.44 -8.88 -3.37
N GLY A 83 12.12 -8.76 -3.12
CA GLY A 83 11.57 -8.34 -1.83
C GLY A 83 11.62 -6.83 -1.60
N GLU A 84 11.88 -6.04 -2.64
CA GLU A 84 11.89 -4.59 -2.52
C GLU A 84 10.46 -4.05 -2.62
N LEU A 85 10.12 -3.18 -1.68
CA LEU A 85 8.82 -2.51 -1.66
C LEU A 85 8.80 -1.33 -2.63
N MET A 86 7.65 -1.14 -3.27
CA MET A 86 7.39 0.00 -4.14
C MET A 86 6.03 0.61 -3.83
N TYR A 87 5.99 1.93 -3.73
CA TYR A 87 4.77 2.67 -3.53
C TYR A 87 4.35 3.34 -4.83
N ALA A 88 3.09 3.18 -5.21
CA ALA A 88 2.48 3.85 -6.34
C ALA A 88 1.26 4.64 -5.90
N ALA A 89 1.07 5.82 -6.45
CA ALA A 89 -0.10 6.65 -6.17
C ALA A 89 -0.44 7.57 -7.34
N SER A 90 -1.72 7.88 -7.46
CA SER A 90 -2.23 8.89 -8.37
C SER A 90 -3.46 9.56 -7.74
N MET A 91 -3.66 10.84 -8.05
CA MET A 91 -4.85 11.58 -7.59
C MET A 91 -6.09 11.28 -8.46
N SER A 92 -5.93 10.54 -9.57
CA SER A 92 -7.03 10.09 -10.44
C SER A 92 -6.59 8.85 -11.22
N THR A 93 -7.06 7.67 -10.84
CA THR A 93 -6.70 6.40 -11.49
C THR A 93 -7.73 5.31 -11.18
N THR A 94 -7.72 4.23 -11.97
CA THR A 94 -8.48 3.01 -11.68
C THR A 94 -7.63 1.99 -10.92
N PRO A 95 -8.21 0.96 -10.28
CA PRO A 95 -7.43 -0.14 -9.71
C PRO A 95 -6.62 -0.90 -10.78
N ALA A 96 -7.17 -1.03 -11.99
CA ALA A 96 -6.49 -1.70 -13.11
C ALA A 96 -5.24 -0.93 -13.55
N ASP A 97 -5.36 0.38 -13.79
CA ASP A 97 -4.22 1.22 -14.18
C ASP A 97 -3.13 1.23 -13.11
N LEU A 98 -3.53 1.25 -11.82
CA LEU A 98 -2.58 1.20 -10.71
C LEU A 98 -1.85 -0.16 -10.64
N ALA A 99 -2.56 -1.27 -10.94
CA ALA A 99 -1.96 -2.59 -11.04
C ALA A 99 -0.95 -2.67 -12.20
N GLU A 100 -1.30 -2.15 -13.39
CA GLU A 100 -0.41 -2.12 -14.54
C GLU A 100 0.85 -1.26 -14.29
N ALA A 101 0.70 -0.10 -13.66
CA ALA A 101 1.83 0.75 -13.29
C ALA A 101 2.81 0.03 -12.34
N LEU A 102 2.29 -0.70 -11.35
CA LEU A 102 3.10 -1.49 -10.44
C LEU A 102 3.80 -2.66 -11.14
N ILE A 103 3.11 -3.36 -12.04
CA ILE A 103 3.70 -4.43 -12.85
C ILE A 103 4.81 -3.88 -13.75
N GLY A 104 4.57 -2.76 -14.42
CA GLY A 104 5.56 -2.07 -15.25
C GLY A 104 6.80 -1.65 -14.46
N SER A 105 6.66 -1.45 -13.14
CA SER A 105 7.76 -1.16 -12.20
C SER A 105 8.40 -2.42 -11.61
N GLY A 106 7.92 -3.63 -11.96
CA GLY A 106 8.49 -4.90 -11.54
C GLY A 106 7.77 -5.60 -10.39
N ALA A 107 6.61 -5.11 -9.95
CA ALA A 107 5.86 -5.74 -8.87
C ALA A 107 5.42 -7.16 -9.21
N ARG A 108 5.59 -8.07 -8.26
CA ARG A 108 5.09 -9.45 -8.32
C ARG A 108 3.79 -9.61 -7.53
N THR A 109 3.66 -8.83 -6.46
CA THR A 109 2.46 -8.75 -5.64
C THR A 109 2.15 -7.28 -5.36
N ALA A 110 0.89 -6.91 -5.20
CA ALA A 110 0.51 -5.57 -4.78
C ALA A 110 -0.85 -5.54 -4.09
N MET A 111 -0.98 -4.60 -3.15
CA MET A 111 -2.21 -4.29 -2.44
C MET A 111 -2.57 -2.81 -2.57
N GLU A 112 -3.87 -2.50 -2.62
CA GLU A 112 -4.35 -1.12 -2.49
C GLU A 112 -4.20 -0.66 -1.05
N LEU A 113 -3.91 0.63 -0.85
CA LEU A 113 -3.87 1.27 0.46
C LEU A 113 -5.08 2.18 0.63
N ASP A 114 -4.94 3.49 0.43
CA ASP A 114 -6.04 4.42 0.59
C ASP A 114 -6.52 4.97 -0.76
N ILE A 115 -7.83 5.29 -0.82
CA ILE A 115 -8.48 5.85 -2.01
C ILE A 115 -9.05 7.25 -1.76
N ASN A 116 -8.99 7.73 -0.53
CA ASN A 116 -9.41 9.09 -0.21
C ASN A 116 -8.26 10.06 -0.52
N PRO A 117 -8.49 11.11 -1.33
CA PRO A 117 -7.46 12.08 -1.71
C PRO A 117 -6.78 12.75 -0.50
N GLU A 118 -7.47 12.81 0.63
CA GLU A 118 -6.92 13.33 1.88
C GLU A 118 -5.82 12.44 2.49
N TRP A 119 -5.76 11.15 2.10
CA TRP A 119 -4.89 10.15 2.73
C TRP A 119 -3.93 9.45 1.75
N VAL A 120 -4.06 9.73 0.46
CA VAL A 120 -3.08 9.33 -0.55
C VAL A 120 -1.87 10.24 -0.40
N GLN A 121 -0.86 9.77 0.33
CA GLN A 121 0.25 10.59 0.81
C GLN A 121 1.56 9.81 0.82
N LEU A 122 2.64 10.44 0.38
CA LEU A 122 4.01 9.97 0.54
C LEU A 122 4.91 11.15 0.85
N ASP A 123 5.58 11.10 1.99
CA ASP A 123 6.47 12.12 2.45
C ASP A 123 7.90 11.57 2.61
N VAL A 124 8.86 12.21 2.01
CA VAL A 124 10.24 11.73 1.93
C VAL A 124 11.20 12.75 2.51
N ALA A 125 12.11 12.30 3.38
CA ALA A 125 13.30 13.01 3.77
C ALA A 125 14.48 12.54 2.92
N ARG A 126 15.19 13.45 2.26
CA ARG A 126 16.37 13.10 1.42
C ARG A 126 17.55 12.57 2.24
N LYS A 127 17.62 12.93 3.52
CA LYS A 127 18.63 12.49 4.48
C LYS A 127 17.99 12.43 5.87
N PRO A 128 18.51 11.62 6.81
CA PRO A 128 18.06 11.64 8.19
C PRO A 128 18.10 13.05 8.78
N GLY A 129 17.05 13.43 9.51
CA GLY A 129 16.90 14.74 10.13
C GLY A 129 16.52 15.89 9.19
N HIS A 130 16.43 15.65 7.89
CA HIS A 130 15.95 16.66 6.95
C HIS A 130 14.42 16.79 6.98
N LYS A 131 13.94 17.97 6.59
CA LYS A 131 12.51 18.24 6.43
C LYS A 131 11.88 17.25 5.42
N LEU A 132 10.72 16.72 5.76
CA LEU A 132 9.92 15.94 4.85
C LEU A 132 9.37 16.80 3.69
N THR A 133 9.32 16.23 2.52
CA THR A 133 8.73 16.82 1.33
C THR A 133 7.71 15.87 0.72
N ALA A 134 6.57 16.39 0.28
CA ALA A 134 5.56 15.64 -0.42
C ALA A 134 6.13 15.13 -1.76
N ALA A 135 5.97 13.82 -2.00
CA ALA A 135 6.46 13.17 -3.21
C ALA A 135 5.37 12.97 -4.27
N ILE A 136 4.09 13.05 -3.89
CA ILE A 136 2.97 12.86 -4.81
C ILE A 136 2.52 14.22 -5.35
N PRO A 137 2.51 14.42 -6.68
CA PRO A 137 1.92 15.61 -7.28
C PRO A 137 0.44 15.74 -6.90
N GLY A 138 0.06 16.91 -6.40
CA GLY A 138 -1.32 17.17 -5.98
C GLY A 138 -1.71 16.60 -4.61
N GLN A 139 -0.76 16.08 -3.82
CA GLN A 139 -1.01 15.66 -2.44
C GLN A 139 -1.67 16.79 -1.64
N THR A 140 -2.77 16.50 -0.96
CA THR A 140 -3.58 17.50 -0.27
C THR A 140 -3.05 17.83 1.12
N ARG A 141 -2.46 16.87 1.81
CA ARG A 141 -1.94 17.04 3.16
C ARG A 141 -0.48 17.53 3.17
N PRO A 142 -0.10 18.37 4.13
CA PRO A 142 1.28 18.82 4.26
C PRO A 142 2.22 17.68 4.68
N ALA A 143 3.44 17.69 4.17
CA ALA A 143 4.43 16.63 4.40
C ALA A 143 4.84 16.42 5.88
N ASN A 144 4.51 17.33 6.77
CA ASN A 144 4.76 17.16 8.20
C ASN A 144 3.55 16.65 8.99
N GLN A 145 2.47 16.24 8.33
CA GLN A 145 1.22 15.85 8.95
C GLN A 145 1.41 14.83 10.09
N TYR A 146 2.20 13.79 9.85
CA TYR A 146 2.41 12.73 10.83
C TYR A 146 3.45 13.04 11.91
N LEU A 147 4.17 14.17 11.80
CA LEU A 147 5.14 14.60 12.82
C LEU A 147 4.49 15.36 13.99
N VAL A 148 3.25 15.80 13.83
CA VAL A 148 2.53 16.62 14.84
C VAL A 148 1.45 15.85 15.60
N GLY A 149 1.44 14.52 15.47
CA GLY A 149 0.43 13.64 16.06
C GLY A 149 -0.87 13.62 15.28
N TRP A 150 -1.31 12.43 14.90
CA TRP A 150 -2.52 12.23 14.12
C TRP A 150 -3.20 10.91 14.49
N THR A 151 -4.47 10.78 14.15
CA THR A 151 -5.28 9.60 14.53
C THR A 151 -5.32 8.50 13.47
N ARG A 152 -4.70 8.71 12.30
CA ARG A 152 -4.62 7.72 11.23
C ARG A 152 -3.36 6.88 11.35
N ASP A 153 -3.47 5.64 10.92
CA ASP A 153 -2.33 4.76 10.75
C ASP A 153 -1.50 5.17 9.52
N PHE A 154 -0.21 4.96 9.60
CA PHE A 154 0.74 5.21 8.52
C PHE A 154 1.89 4.19 8.56
N ILE A 155 2.62 4.08 7.49
CA ILE A 155 3.81 3.23 7.36
C ILE A 155 5.03 4.12 7.39
N THR A 156 5.98 3.82 8.25
CA THR A 156 7.28 4.50 8.32
C THR A 156 8.37 3.57 7.85
N VAL A 157 9.19 4.05 6.90
CA VAL A 157 10.44 3.39 6.51
C VAL A 157 11.59 4.23 7.02
N LEU A 158 12.41 3.62 7.86
CA LEU A 158 13.58 4.27 8.45
C LEU A 158 14.85 3.78 7.75
N ALA A 159 15.79 4.71 7.50
CA ALA A 159 17.11 4.32 7.06
C ALA A 159 17.80 3.49 8.17
N PRO A 160 18.57 2.44 7.82
CA PRO A 160 19.38 1.74 8.80
C PRO A 160 20.36 2.71 9.46
N ARG A 161 20.59 2.51 10.76
CA ARG A 161 21.57 3.28 11.54
C ARG A 161 22.98 2.83 11.24
#